data_1c3b8090d7fd1da40c046204e58fadf5
#
_entry.id   1c3b8090d7fd1da40c046204e58fadf5
#
_cell.length_a   1.000
_cell.length_b   1.000
_cell.length_c   1.000
_cell.angle_alpha   90.00
_cell.angle_beta   90.00
_cell.angle_gamma   90.00
#
_symmetry.space_group_name_H-M   'P 1'
#
loop_
_entity.id
_entity.type
_entity.pdbx_description
1 polymer ?
#
loop_
_entity_poly.entity_id
_entity_poly.type
_entity_poly.pdbx_seq_one_letter_code
_entity_poly.pdbx_strand_id
1 'polypeptide(L)'
;EYISAYTSGLIPAGSYITFRLAQPAASFTAVGDEAKEKLFNFSPSIDGKAYWVDAQTIEFRPDEPMKSGEIYTSSFELGKLFAVKESRFKKFDYSFRIIPQSIAIEFEGLMVESAENSNVYSLEGLVQTADAADMDKLKKCIEANYNGKDAEVVLEAAEAMNTYRLHIKGIERTRNKGLVEVKWDASEIDGNSKGAESFDVPESGSFVVISSKVTQS
;
A
#
# COMPACT_ATOMS: atom_id res chain seq x y z
N GLU A 1 4.96 32.61 -15.84
CA GLU A 1 4.82 31.34 -15.11
C GLU A 1 4.10 30.34 -16.02
N TYR A 2 4.69 29.15 -16.25
CA TYR A 2 4.18 28.17 -17.22
C TYR A 2 3.46 26.99 -16.56
N ILE A 3 3.73 26.72 -15.29
CA ILE A 3 3.16 25.61 -14.50
C ILE A 3 2.35 26.19 -13.36
N SER A 4 1.12 25.72 -13.19
CA SER A 4 0.24 26.09 -12.08
C SER A 4 0.21 25.06 -10.96
N ALA A 5 0.39 23.77 -11.28
CA ALA A 5 0.46 22.68 -10.32
C ALA A 5 1.24 21.48 -10.89
N TYR A 6 1.82 20.66 -10.03
CA TYR A 6 2.48 19.42 -10.41
C TYR A 6 2.52 18.43 -9.23
N THR A 7 2.65 17.15 -9.56
CA THR A 7 2.81 16.09 -8.56
C THR A 7 4.16 16.22 -7.86
N SER A 8 4.16 16.29 -6.52
CA SER A 8 5.36 16.41 -5.70
C SER A 8 5.14 15.81 -4.31
N GLY A 9 6.21 15.71 -3.53
CA GLY A 9 6.15 15.20 -2.17
C GLY A 9 6.12 13.69 -2.09
N LEU A 10 5.33 13.16 -1.15
CA LEU A 10 5.16 11.73 -0.90
C LEU A 10 3.88 11.24 -1.58
N ILE A 11 4.00 10.27 -2.49
CA ILE A 11 2.88 9.77 -3.29
C ILE A 11 2.79 8.23 -3.28
N PRO A 12 1.60 7.64 -3.46
CA PRO A 12 1.43 6.20 -3.63
C PRO A 12 2.16 5.63 -4.85
N ALA A 13 2.57 4.36 -4.78
CA ALA A 13 3.28 3.68 -5.85
C ALA A 13 2.49 3.59 -7.18
N GLY A 14 1.17 3.49 -7.09
CA GLY A 14 0.27 3.46 -8.26
C GLY A 14 -0.17 4.84 -8.77
N SER A 15 0.44 5.93 -8.29
CA SER A 15 0.05 7.28 -8.70
C SER A 15 0.47 7.61 -10.12
N TYR A 16 -0.34 8.44 -10.78
CA TYR A 16 0.04 9.15 -12.00
C TYR A 16 0.78 10.44 -11.66
N ILE A 17 1.69 10.86 -12.55
CA ILE A 17 2.46 12.09 -12.40
C ILE A 17 1.81 13.17 -13.24
N THR A 18 1.16 14.13 -12.59
CA THR A 18 0.32 15.15 -13.25
C THR A 18 1.02 16.50 -13.26
N PHE A 19 0.97 17.16 -14.40
CA PHE A 19 1.35 18.57 -14.58
C PHE A 19 0.19 19.39 -15.10
N ARG A 20 -0.10 20.50 -14.42
CA ARG A 20 -1.06 21.48 -14.88
C ARG A 20 -0.35 22.75 -15.32
N LEU A 21 -0.53 23.09 -16.58
CA LEU A 21 0.01 24.28 -17.20
C LEU A 21 -0.81 25.52 -16.81
N ALA A 22 -0.17 26.69 -16.80
CA ALA A 22 -0.83 27.95 -16.51
C ALA A 22 -1.73 28.45 -17.68
N GLN A 23 -1.51 27.93 -18.89
CA GLN A 23 -2.28 28.24 -20.09
C GLN A 23 -2.34 27.01 -21.01
N PRO A 24 -3.33 26.92 -21.92
CA PRO A 24 -3.45 25.81 -22.85
C PRO A 24 -2.20 25.64 -23.71
N ALA A 25 -1.78 24.39 -23.93
CA ALA A 25 -0.68 24.07 -24.83
C ALA A 25 -1.16 24.02 -26.27
N ALA A 26 -0.38 24.61 -27.18
CA ALA A 26 -0.68 24.58 -28.63
C ALA A 26 -0.59 23.15 -29.21
N SER A 27 0.16 22.24 -28.58
CA SER A 27 0.31 20.84 -28.97
C SER A 27 -0.81 19.92 -28.46
N PHE A 28 -1.78 20.46 -27.72
CA PHE A 28 -2.97 19.70 -27.31
C PHE A 28 -3.76 19.25 -28.55
N THR A 29 -4.13 18.00 -28.60
CA THR A 29 -4.93 17.40 -29.67
C THR A 29 -6.35 17.09 -29.23
N ALA A 30 -6.49 16.12 -28.32
CA ALA A 30 -7.77 15.78 -27.70
C ALA A 30 -7.56 15.15 -26.32
N VAL A 31 -8.60 15.12 -25.51
CA VAL A 31 -8.62 14.43 -24.23
C VAL A 31 -8.40 12.93 -24.44
N GLY A 32 -7.45 12.36 -23.72
CA GLY A 32 -7.07 10.95 -23.80
C GLY A 32 -6.00 10.63 -24.86
N ASP A 33 -5.63 11.59 -25.69
CA ASP A 33 -4.55 11.39 -26.67
C ASP A 33 -3.19 11.31 -25.96
N GLU A 34 -2.31 10.42 -26.48
CA GLU A 34 -0.92 10.35 -26.06
C GLU A 34 -0.17 11.63 -26.50
N ALA A 35 0.60 12.22 -25.59
CA ALA A 35 1.48 13.34 -25.93
C ALA A 35 2.61 12.85 -26.86
N LYS A 36 2.73 13.47 -28.05
CA LYS A 36 3.69 13.06 -29.09
C LYS A 36 5.13 13.27 -28.68
N GLU A 37 5.39 14.28 -27.86
CA GLU A 37 6.71 14.64 -27.40
C GLU A 37 7.03 13.90 -26.10
N LYS A 38 8.28 13.48 -25.93
CA LYS A 38 8.77 12.98 -24.65
C LYS A 38 8.91 14.18 -23.70
N LEU A 39 7.89 14.36 -22.84
CA LEU A 39 7.82 15.51 -21.91
C LEU A 39 8.43 15.22 -20.55
N PHE A 40 8.51 13.97 -20.12
CA PHE A 40 9.01 13.56 -18.82
C PHE A 40 10.32 12.80 -18.95
N ASN A 41 11.28 13.12 -18.07
CA ASN A 41 12.49 12.34 -17.88
C ASN A 41 12.62 12.05 -16.39
N PHE A 42 12.80 10.78 -16.03
CA PHE A 42 12.90 10.31 -14.65
C PHE A 42 14.25 9.68 -14.36
N SER A 43 14.75 9.86 -13.16
CA SER A 43 15.91 9.17 -12.62
C SER A 43 15.62 8.73 -11.16
N PRO A 44 15.56 7.41 -10.88
CA PRO A 44 15.59 6.28 -11.83
C PRO A 44 14.54 6.37 -12.94
N SER A 45 14.72 5.60 -14.04
CA SER A 45 13.76 5.57 -15.16
C SER A 45 12.43 4.99 -14.75
N ILE A 46 11.34 5.53 -15.29
CA ILE A 46 10.00 4.99 -15.18
C ILE A 46 9.49 4.75 -16.60
N ASP A 47 9.09 3.51 -16.90
CA ASP A 47 8.44 3.17 -18.14
C ASP A 47 6.97 3.56 -18.09
N GLY A 48 6.44 4.11 -19.18
CA GLY A 48 5.08 4.62 -19.23
C GLY A 48 4.89 5.65 -20.33
N LYS A 49 3.70 6.24 -20.37
CA LYS A 49 3.28 7.19 -21.40
C LYS A 49 2.60 8.41 -20.80
N ALA A 50 2.69 9.53 -21.51
CA ALA A 50 2.02 10.77 -21.13
C ALA A 50 0.76 10.98 -21.97
N TYR A 51 -0.33 11.41 -21.32
CA TYR A 51 -1.63 11.63 -21.95
C TYR A 51 -2.17 13.01 -21.61
N TRP A 52 -2.92 13.59 -22.53
CA TRP A 52 -3.67 14.81 -22.30
C TRP A 52 -4.95 14.51 -21.52
N VAL A 53 -5.10 15.09 -20.33
CA VAL A 53 -6.34 15.07 -19.54
C VAL A 53 -7.29 16.19 -19.98
N ASP A 54 -6.70 17.34 -20.28
CA ASP A 54 -7.34 18.51 -20.90
C ASP A 54 -6.27 19.36 -21.59
N ALA A 55 -6.66 20.52 -22.15
CA ALA A 55 -5.74 21.43 -22.86
C ALA A 55 -4.61 22.00 -21.98
N GLN A 56 -4.70 21.89 -20.67
CA GLN A 56 -3.74 22.41 -19.69
C GLN A 56 -3.12 21.30 -18.83
N THR A 57 -3.68 20.08 -18.83
CA THR A 57 -3.27 19.01 -17.91
C THR A 57 -2.72 17.82 -18.66
N ILE A 58 -1.53 17.44 -18.29
CA ILE A 58 -0.81 16.28 -18.81
C ILE A 58 -0.55 15.32 -17.65
N GLU A 59 -0.78 14.04 -17.89
CA GLU A 59 -0.63 12.97 -16.93
C GLU A 59 0.28 11.89 -17.50
N PHE A 60 1.39 11.61 -16.83
CA PHE A 60 2.23 10.46 -17.12
C PHE A 60 1.70 9.26 -16.32
N ARG A 61 1.45 8.17 -17.02
CA ARG A 61 0.96 6.89 -16.49
C ARG A 61 2.08 5.88 -16.55
N PRO A 62 2.64 5.48 -15.39
CA PRO A 62 3.57 4.37 -15.33
C PRO A 62 2.92 3.07 -15.82
N ASP A 63 3.66 2.23 -16.52
CA ASP A 63 3.19 0.90 -16.96
C ASP A 63 3.06 -0.07 -15.79
N GLU A 64 3.89 0.11 -14.74
CA GLU A 64 3.89 -0.67 -13.51
C GLU A 64 3.96 0.27 -12.29
N PRO A 65 3.51 -0.17 -11.10
CA PRO A 65 3.67 0.61 -9.87
C PRO A 65 5.14 0.98 -9.63
N MET A 66 5.37 2.22 -9.20
CA MET A 66 6.71 2.71 -8.90
C MET A 66 7.26 2.04 -7.63
N LYS A 67 8.59 1.95 -7.54
CA LYS A 67 9.26 1.25 -6.45
C LYS A 67 9.05 1.93 -5.10
N SER A 68 8.60 1.17 -4.11
CA SER A 68 8.36 1.62 -2.74
C SER A 68 9.56 2.33 -2.14
N GLY A 69 9.34 3.49 -1.52
CA GLY A 69 10.36 4.28 -0.83
C GLY A 69 11.37 5.00 -1.73
N GLU A 70 11.34 4.75 -3.05
CA GLU A 70 12.28 5.34 -4.01
C GLU A 70 12.05 6.85 -4.16
N ILE A 71 13.15 7.57 -4.38
CA ILE A 71 13.13 9.01 -4.68
C ILE A 71 13.41 9.16 -6.16
N TYR A 72 12.47 9.77 -6.87
CA TYR A 72 12.62 10.09 -8.28
C TYR A 72 12.94 11.57 -8.46
N THR A 73 14.06 11.85 -9.13
CA THR A 73 14.33 13.17 -9.69
C THR A 73 13.83 13.20 -11.12
N SER A 74 13.23 14.31 -11.53
CA SER A 74 12.59 14.41 -12.82
C SER A 74 12.77 15.78 -13.45
N SER A 75 12.70 15.84 -14.78
CA SER A 75 12.59 17.09 -15.52
C SER A 75 11.41 17.03 -16.49
N PHE A 76 10.64 18.11 -16.51
CA PHE A 76 9.54 18.32 -17.44
C PHE A 76 9.96 19.28 -18.55
N GLU A 77 9.82 18.89 -19.80
CA GLU A 77 10.34 19.58 -21.00
C GLU A 77 9.40 20.68 -21.50
N LEU A 78 9.30 21.78 -20.75
CA LEU A 78 8.47 22.95 -21.10
C LEU A 78 8.76 23.54 -22.47
N GLY A 79 10.03 23.53 -22.89
CA GLY A 79 10.45 24.06 -24.21
C GLY A 79 9.87 23.30 -25.41
N LYS A 80 9.28 22.12 -25.19
CA LYS A 80 8.59 21.35 -26.21
C LYS A 80 7.11 21.76 -26.37
N LEU A 81 6.54 22.40 -25.33
CA LEU A 81 5.15 22.84 -25.32
C LEU A 81 5.02 24.33 -25.63
N PHE A 82 6.03 25.12 -25.27
CA PHE A 82 5.99 26.59 -25.38
C PHE A 82 7.27 27.14 -26.02
N ALA A 83 7.15 28.27 -26.72
CA ALA A 83 8.29 29.02 -27.22
C ALA A 83 9.00 29.77 -26.08
N VAL A 84 9.74 29.05 -25.25
CA VAL A 84 10.46 29.59 -24.09
C VAL A 84 11.72 30.30 -24.56
N LYS A 85 11.82 31.63 -24.33
CA LYS A 85 12.96 32.45 -24.77
C LYS A 85 14.26 32.13 -23.99
N GLU A 86 14.15 31.98 -22.67
CA GLU A 86 15.32 31.75 -21.82
C GLU A 86 15.56 30.24 -21.64
N SER A 87 16.77 29.79 -21.97
CA SER A 87 17.13 28.37 -21.92
C SER A 87 16.91 27.71 -20.55
N ARG A 88 17.13 28.46 -19.45
CA ARG A 88 16.92 27.99 -18.07
C ARG A 88 15.47 27.58 -17.75
N PHE A 89 14.48 28.09 -18.50
CA PHE A 89 13.08 27.78 -18.29
C PHE A 89 12.53 26.74 -19.27
N LYS A 90 13.37 26.20 -20.16
CA LYS A 90 12.96 25.13 -21.10
C LYS A 90 12.68 23.81 -20.39
N LYS A 91 13.26 23.61 -19.19
CA LYS A 91 13.06 22.44 -18.35
C LYS A 91 12.62 22.90 -16.97
N PHE A 92 11.79 22.08 -16.34
CA PHE A 92 11.39 22.25 -14.96
C PHE A 92 11.81 21.01 -14.17
N ASP A 93 12.79 21.16 -13.29
CA ASP A 93 13.30 20.08 -12.47
C ASP A 93 12.51 19.99 -11.18
N TYR A 94 12.15 18.77 -10.78
CA TYR A 94 11.37 18.46 -9.58
C TYR A 94 11.71 17.07 -9.05
N SER A 95 11.21 16.75 -7.88
CA SER A 95 11.36 15.43 -7.28
C SER A 95 10.11 15.03 -6.51
N PHE A 96 9.92 13.73 -6.36
CA PHE A 96 8.91 13.13 -5.50
C PHE A 96 9.45 11.83 -4.91
N ARG A 97 8.79 11.36 -3.87
CA ARG A 97 9.14 10.10 -3.22
C ARG A 97 7.93 9.19 -3.16
N ILE A 98 8.14 7.90 -3.37
CA ILE A 98 7.11 6.90 -3.20
C ILE A 98 6.97 6.55 -1.71
N ILE A 99 5.72 6.37 -1.26
CA ILE A 99 5.44 5.93 0.11
C ILE A 99 6.24 4.65 0.40
N PRO A 100 7.10 4.63 1.43
CA PRO A 100 7.76 3.40 1.85
C PRO A 100 6.71 2.43 2.37
N GLN A 101 6.59 1.27 1.73
CA GLN A 101 5.61 0.26 2.13
C GLN A 101 6.00 -0.38 3.46
N SER A 102 5.00 -0.66 4.27
CA SER A 102 5.17 -1.30 5.58
C SER A 102 3.89 -2.04 5.99
N ILE A 103 4.03 -2.96 6.94
CA ILE A 103 2.93 -3.66 7.60
C ILE A 103 2.95 -3.28 9.08
N ALA A 104 1.79 -2.92 9.60
CA ALA A 104 1.50 -2.87 11.03
C ALA A 104 0.35 -3.83 11.32
N ILE A 105 0.44 -4.59 12.42
CA ILE A 105 -0.63 -5.50 12.84
C ILE A 105 -1.07 -5.09 14.25
N GLU A 106 -2.36 -4.89 14.42
CA GLU A 106 -3.00 -4.71 15.71
C GLU A 106 -3.83 -5.95 16.02
N PHE A 107 -3.42 -6.71 17.04
CA PHE A 107 -4.14 -7.92 17.45
C PHE A 107 -5.28 -7.58 18.41
N GLU A 108 -6.46 -8.07 18.10
CA GLU A 108 -7.66 -7.91 18.95
C GLU A 108 -7.76 -9.01 20.02
N GLY A 109 -7.09 -10.15 19.81
CA GLY A 109 -7.03 -11.27 20.73
C GLY A 109 -7.69 -12.55 20.22
N LEU A 110 -7.74 -13.57 21.10
CA LEU A 110 -8.34 -14.85 20.79
C LEU A 110 -9.86 -14.78 20.92
N MET A 111 -10.57 -15.21 19.88
CA MET A 111 -12.02 -15.26 19.83
C MET A 111 -12.51 -16.70 19.57
N VAL A 112 -13.67 -17.06 20.08
CA VAL A 112 -14.31 -18.35 19.78
C VAL A 112 -14.74 -18.33 18.31
N GLU A 113 -14.26 -19.28 17.52
CA GLU A 113 -14.53 -19.34 16.09
C GLU A 113 -15.98 -19.72 15.78
N SER A 114 -16.60 -20.59 16.61
CA SER A 114 -17.98 -21.01 16.46
C SER A 114 -18.66 -21.26 17.81
N ALA A 115 -19.90 -20.82 17.95
CA ALA A 115 -20.72 -21.10 19.13
C ALA A 115 -21.00 -22.62 19.34
N GLU A 116 -20.90 -23.43 18.28
CA GLU A 116 -21.10 -24.87 18.31
C GLU A 116 -19.89 -25.63 18.89
N ASN A 117 -18.69 -25.04 18.76
CA ASN A 117 -17.45 -25.61 19.29
C ASN A 117 -16.61 -24.54 20.02
N SER A 118 -16.90 -24.38 21.30
CA SER A 118 -16.24 -23.39 22.17
C SER A 118 -14.75 -23.70 22.45
N ASN A 119 -14.21 -24.81 21.94
CA ASN A 119 -12.80 -25.14 22.08
C ASN A 119 -11.96 -24.69 20.87
N VAL A 120 -12.55 -24.28 19.77
CA VAL A 120 -11.84 -23.78 18.60
C VAL A 120 -11.87 -22.25 18.60
N TYR A 121 -10.69 -21.67 18.52
CA TYR A 121 -10.47 -20.24 18.53
C TYR A 121 -9.83 -19.77 17.23
N SER A 122 -10.04 -18.52 16.92
CA SER A 122 -9.23 -17.74 15.99
C SER A 122 -8.52 -16.61 16.73
N LEU A 123 -7.33 -16.24 16.27
CA LEU A 123 -6.69 -15.00 16.69
C LEU A 123 -7.06 -13.92 15.68
N GLU A 124 -7.73 -12.90 16.18
CA GLU A 124 -8.27 -11.80 15.38
C GLU A 124 -7.36 -10.59 15.44
N GLY A 125 -7.35 -9.81 14.33
CA GLY A 125 -6.60 -8.57 14.26
C GLY A 125 -6.89 -7.75 13.02
N LEU A 126 -6.21 -6.62 12.93
CA LEU A 126 -6.22 -5.72 11.79
C LEU A 126 -4.78 -5.57 11.26
N VAL A 127 -4.63 -5.76 9.97
CA VAL A 127 -3.40 -5.47 9.23
C VAL A 127 -3.58 -4.15 8.51
N GLN A 128 -2.64 -3.23 8.68
CA GLN A 128 -2.59 -1.96 7.97
C GLN A 128 -1.30 -1.88 7.15
N THR A 129 -1.43 -1.54 5.88
CA THR A 129 -0.29 -1.27 5.00
C THR A 129 -0.15 0.24 4.76
N ALA A 130 1.07 0.73 4.54
CA ALA A 130 1.32 2.15 4.31
C ALA A 130 0.79 2.64 2.96
N ASP A 131 0.77 1.76 1.95
CA ASP A 131 0.22 2.00 0.62
C ASP A 131 -0.61 0.78 0.20
N ALA A 132 -1.32 0.87 -0.91
CA ALA A 132 -2.08 -0.25 -1.47
C ALA A 132 -1.18 -1.48 -1.67
N ALA A 133 -1.68 -2.64 -1.31
CA ALA A 133 -0.97 -3.91 -1.45
C ALA A 133 -1.81 -4.94 -2.19
N ASP A 134 -1.15 -5.76 -2.99
CA ASP A 134 -1.76 -6.96 -3.56
C ASP A 134 -2.07 -7.95 -2.44
N MET A 135 -3.31 -8.45 -2.39
CA MET A 135 -3.81 -9.33 -1.32
C MET A 135 -3.05 -10.66 -1.25
N ASP A 136 -2.72 -11.24 -2.41
CA ASP A 136 -2.02 -12.53 -2.46
C ASP A 136 -0.57 -12.40 -2.02
N LYS A 137 0.07 -11.28 -2.32
CA LYS A 137 1.41 -10.94 -1.82
C LYS A 137 1.38 -10.62 -0.34
N LEU A 138 0.39 -9.83 0.12
CA LEU A 138 0.25 -9.47 1.53
C LEU A 138 0.04 -10.70 2.41
N LYS A 139 -0.74 -11.67 1.94
CA LYS A 139 -0.95 -12.95 2.65
C LYS A 139 0.37 -13.72 2.85
N LYS A 140 1.29 -13.67 1.90
CA LYS A 140 2.61 -14.31 2.01
C LYS A 140 3.56 -13.61 2.99
N CYS A 141 3.24 -12.36 3.34
CA CYS A 141 4.00 -11.60 4.33
C CYS A 141 3.75 -12.06 5.77
N ILE A 142 2.71 -12.86 6.04
CA ILE A 142 2.27 -13.21 7.39
C ILE A 142 2.28 -14.73 7.54
N GLU A 143 3.03 -15.19 8.51
CA GLU A 143 3.13 -16.60 8.89
C GLU A 143 2.59 -16.77 10.31
N ALA A 144 1.81 -17.81 10.54
CA ALA A 144 1.29 -18.15 11.85
C ALA A 144 1.56 -19.62 12.18
N ASN A 145 1.88 -19.87 13.44
CA ASN A 145 2.16 -21.20 13.95
C ASN A 145 1.43 -21.42 15.27
N TYR A 146 0.80 -22.57 15.42
CA TYR A 146 0.19 -23.00 16.67
C TYR A 146 0.84 -24.31 17.16
N ASN A 147 1.51 -24.25 18.30
CA ASN A 147 2.20 -25.39 18.93
C ASN A 147 3.15 -26.14 17.96
N GLY A 148 3.90 -25.41 17.11
CA GLY A 148 4.86 -25.99 16.16
C GLY A 148 4.24 -26.47 14.86
N LYS A 149 2.96 -26.15 14.57
CA LYS A 149 2.29 -26.48 13.30
C LYS A 149 1.78 -25.18 12.66
N ASP A 150 1.84 -25.11 11.34
CA ASP A 150 1.32 -23.98 10.59
C ASP A 150 -0.18 -23.80 10.87
N ALA A 151 -0.58 -22.58 11.13
CA ALA A 151 -1.96 -22.16 11.29
C ALA A 151 -2.45 -21.43 10.04
N GLU A 152 -3.73 -21.55 9.74
CA GLU A 152 -4.33 -20.93 8.57
C GLU A 152 -4.44 -19.41 8.77
N VAL A 153 -3.81 -18.63 7.86
CA VAL A 153 -3.92 -17.16 7.81
C VAL A 153 -4.95 -16.78 6.76
N VAL A 154 -5.99 -16.07 7.18
CA VAL A 154 -7.03 -15.51 6.30
C VAL A 154 -7.01 -13.98 6.42
N LEU A 155 -7.00 -13.32 5.26
CA LEU A 155 -7.10 -11.86 5.16
C LEU A 155 -8.35 -11.50 4.37
N GLU A 156 -9.09 -10.51 4.87
CA GLU A 156 -10.26 -9.94 4.21
C GLU A 156 -10.12 -8.41 4.15
N ALA A 157 -10.49 -7.80 3.01
CA ALA A 157 -10.45 -6.35 2.91
C ALA A 157 -11.43 -5.70 3.92
N ALA A 158 -10.96 -4.71 4.66
CA ALA A 158 -11.81 -3.90 5.54
C ALA A 158 -12.36 -2.68 4.79
N GLU A 159 -13.29 -1.94 5.42
CA GLU A 159 -13.84 -0.71 4.83
C GLU A 159 -12.82 0.42 4.72
N ALA A 160 -11.87 0.49 5.65
CA ALA A 160 -10.81 1.49 5.64
C ALA A 160 -9.76 1.15 4.59
N MET A 161 -9.25 2.19 3.91
CA MET A 161 -8.19 2.03 2.90
C MET A 161 -6.95 1.36 3.51
N ASN A 162 -6.33 0.48 2.73
CA ASN A 162 -5.08 -0.20 3.10
C ASN A 162 -5.18 -0.98 4.42
N THR A 163 -6.39 -1.41 4.80
CA THR A 163 -6.68 -2.12 6.05
C THR A 163 -7.35 -3.44 5.74
N TYR A 164 -6.96 -4.48 6.45
CA TYR A 164 -7.41 -5.85 6.23
C TYR A 164 -7.72 -6.51 7.57
N ARG A 165 -8.82 -7.28 7.64
CA ARG A 165 -9.10 -8.15 8.77
C ARG A 165 -8.20 -9.37 8.71
N LEU A 166 -7.58 -9.68 9.83
CA LEU A 166 -6.72 -10.85 9.99
C LEU A 166 -7.45 -11.87 10.86
N HIS A 167 -7.53 -13.11 10.36
CA HIS A 167 -8.04 -14.25 11.11
C HIS A 167 -7.01 -15.38 11.03
N ILE A 168 -6.47 -15.79 12.16
CA ILE A 168 -5.61 -16.97 12.26
C ILE A 168 -6.46 -18.08 12.87
N LYS A 169 -6.79 -19.08 12.05
CA LYS A 169 -7.79 -20.10 12.32
C LYS A 169 -7.19 -21.40 12.81
N GLY A 170 -8.06 -22.26 13.35
CA GLY A 170 -7.70 -23.64 13.73
C GLY A 170 -6.93 -23.75 15.05
N ILE A 171 -7.09 -22.79 15.96
CA ILE A 171 -6.45 -22.81 17.28
C ILE A 171 -7.32 -23.64 18.24
N GLU A 172 -7.08 -24.93 18.30
CA GLU A 172 -7.85 -25.84 19.16
C GLU A 172 -7.26 -25.90 20.58
N ARG A 173 -8.07 -25.53 21.58
CA ARG A 173 -7.69 -25.63 22.99
C ARG A 173 -7.55 -27.10 23.39
N THR A 174 -6.42 -27.42 24.02
CA THR A 174 -6.11 -28.73 24.55
C THR A 174 -6.09 -28.72 26.06
N ARG A 175 -5.79 -29.88 26.70
CA ARG A 175 -5.60 -29.96 28.15
C ARG A 175 -4.36 -29.18 28.65
N ASN A 176 -3.44 -28.87 27.74
CA ASN A 176 -2.26 -28.10 28.04
C ASN A 176 -2.39 -26.70 27.43
N LYS A 177 -1.69 -25.72 28.03
CA LYS A 177 -1.54 -24.40 27.43
C LYS A 177 -0.91 -24.51 26.05
N GLY A 178 -1.40 -23.73 25.11
CA GLY A 178 -0.85 -23.61 23.77
C GLY A 178 -0.17 -22.26 23.57
N LEU A 179 0.55 -22.15 22.45
CA LEU A 179 1.21 -20.91 22.03
C LEU A 179 0.92 -20.69 20.54
N VAL A 180 0.40 -19.52 20.19
CA VAL A 180 0.33 -19.02 18.82
C VAL A 180 1.48 -18.04 18.61
N GLU A 181 2.28 -18.27 17.60
CA GLU A 181 3.32 -17.38 17.16
C GLU A 181 2.97 -16.82 15.79
N VAL A 182 3.02 -15.50 15.65
CA VAL A 182 2.76 -14.80 14.39
C VAL A 182 4.01 -14.03 14.01
N LYS A 183 4.44 -14.17 12.75
CA LYS A 183 5.57 -13.44 12.19
C LYS A 183 5.12 -12.74 10.92
N TRP A 184 5.68 -11.57 10.66
CA TRP A 184 5.44 -10.87 9.40
C TRP A 184 6.71 -10.23 8.86
N ASP A 185 6.80 -10.23 7.53
CA ASP A 185 7.89 -9.64 6.75
C ASP A 185 7.29 -9.00 5.49
N ALA A 186 7.37 -7.68 5.39
CA ALA A 186 6.78 -6.92 4.30
C ALA A 186 7.52 -7.05 2.96
N SER A 187 8.56 -7.88 2.85
CA SER A 187 9.40 -7.97 1.64
C SER A 187 8.64 -8.36 0.37
N GLU A 188 7.60 -9.21 0.48
CA GLU A 188 6.78 -9.62 -0.68
C GLU A 188 5.94 -8.47 -1.27
N ILE A 189 5.72 -7.39 -0.50
CA ILE A 189 5.04 -6.16 -0.94
C ILE A 189 6.01 -4.98 -1.07
N ASP A 190 7.29 -5.23 -1.29
CA ASP A 190 8.35 -4.23 -1.40
C ASP A 190 8.49 -3.33 -0.15
N GLY A 191 8.10 -3.84 1.01
CA GLY A 191 8.24 -3.17 2.30
C GLY A 191 9.48 -3.61 3.08
N ASN A 192 9.77 -2.91 4.17
CA ASN A 192 10.94 -3.19 5.00
C ASN A 192 10.60 -3.47 6.47
N SER A 193 9.31 -3.46 6.85
CA SER A 193 8.89 -3.77 8.21
C SER A 193 8.85 -5.27 8.46
N LYS A 194 9.29 -5.67 9.66
CA LYS A 194 9.25 -7.05 10.14
C LYS A 194 8.85 -7.04 11.59
N GLY A 195 8.19 -8.11 12.03
CA GLY A 195 7.84 -8.27 13.43
C GLY A 195 7.43 -9.69 13.77
N ALA A 196 7.24 -9.94 15.05
CA ALA A 196 6.71 -11.17 15.58
C ALA A 196 5.99 -10.91 16.88
N GLU A 197 4.92 -11.65 17.14
CA GLU A 197 4.16 -11.61 18.38
C GLU A 197 3.70 -13.01 18.76
N SER A 198 3.52 -13.25 20.07
CA SER A 198 3.15 -14.56 20.59
C SER A 198 1.99 -14.42 21.57
N PHE A 199 1.06 -15.37 21.52
CA PHE A 199 -0.17 -15.38 22.31
C PHE A 199 -0.34 -16.71 23.03
N ASP A 200 -0.51 -16.65 24.35
CA ASP A 200 -0.84 -17.80 25.16
C ASP A 200 -2.28 -18.24 24.90
N VAL A 201 -2.47 -19.52 24.58
CA VAL A 201 -3.78 -20.15 24.44
C VAL A 201 -4.10 -20.89 25.73
N PRO A 202 -5.14 -20.49 26.47
CA PRO A 202 -5.48 -21.15 27.75
C PRO A 202 -5.92 -22.59 27.53
N GLU A 203 -5.64 -23.46 28.52
CA GLU A 203 -6.06 -24.85 28.53
C GLU A 203 -7.59 -25.00 28.50
N SER A 204 -8.08 -26.09 27.91
CA SER A 204 -9.52 -26.40 27.88
C SER A 204 -10.03 -26.60 29.32
N GLY A 205 -11.22 -26.03 29.61
CA GLY A 205 -11.85 -26.10 30.94
C GLY A 205 -11.41 -24.99 31.92
N SER A 206 -10.40 -24.18 31.60
CA SER A 206 -10.09 -22.98 32.36
C SER A 206 -11.06 -21.85 31.99
N PHE A 207 -11.57 -21.14 33.00
CA PHE A 207 -12.35 -19.92 32.79
C PHE A 207 -11.40 -18.73 32.71
N VAL A 208 -11.23 -18.17 31.52
CA VAL A 208 -10.41 -16.99 31.27
C VAL A 208 -11.23 -15.99 30.47
N VAL A 209 -11.27 -14.74 30.91
CA VAL A 209 -11.78 -13.62 30.12
C VAL A 209 -10.72 -13.26 29.08
N ILE A 210 -10.92 -13.67 27.83
CA ILE A 210 -9.93 -13.52 26.75
C ILE A 210 -10.00 -12.12 26.12
N SER A 211 -11.17 -11.54 26.02
CA SER A 211 -11.42 -10.09 25.82
C SER A 211 -12.88 -9.75 26.10
N SER A 212 -13.14 -8.52 26.54
CA SER A 212 -14.49 -7.96 26.60
C SER A 212 -14.53 -6.70 25.76
N LYS A 213 -15.21 -6.73 24.61
CA LYS A 213 -15.53 -5.51 23.84
C LYS A 213 -16.80 -4.93 24.42
N VAL A 214 -16.75 -3.75 25.04
CA VAL A 214 -17.94 -2.98 25.41
C VAL A 214 -18.48 -2.34 24.14
N THR A 215 -19.56 -2.89 23.60
CA THR A 215 -20.35 -2.20 22.57
C THR A 215 -21.16 -1.11 23.28
N GLN A 216 -20.77 0.15 23.11
CA GLN A 216 -21.64 1.27 23.45
C GLN A 216 -22.78 1.31 22.37
N SER A 217 -24.03 1.13 22.86
CA SER A 217 -25.27 1.35 22.12
C SER A 217 -25.58 2.84 22.02
#